data_42b7bf44653b10b2da3c2b58654c2a8e
#
_entry.id   42b7bf44653b10b2da3c2b58654c2a8e
#
_cell.length_a   1.000
_cell.length_b   1.000
_cell.length_c   1.000
_cell.angle_alpha   90.00
_cell.angle_beta   90.00
_cell.angle_gamma   90.00
#
_symmetry.space_group_name_H-M   'P 1'
#
loop_
_entity.id
_entity.type
_entity.pdbx_description
1 polymer ?
#
loop_
_entity_poly.entity_id
_entity_poly.type
_entity_poly.pdbx_seq_one_letter_code
_entity_poly.pdbx_strand_id
1 'polypeptide(L)'
;FCEDCGSPLSEGVAFCENCGAKISSTNNIISNHAKEIVETGIIYTNLSLLAEKLNTSVSSLTSVIENFIESASNRGIGYTLKDVSDSFSTVGSVENHIRIIKSTVQELKPKYLFILGSSNVIPSIVWENKASDCGSDADVSSDLPYATLDITSPFEGQEYDFDDTLRVGRLPNINFETYFANLIEGC
;
A
#
# COMPACT_ATOMS: atom_id res chain seq x y z
N PHE A 1 17.87 -3.71 35.92
CA PHE A 1 18.87 -3.92 36.99
C PHE A 1 19.25 -5.38 37.04
N CYS A 2 20.51 -5.68 37.37
CA CYS A 2 21.00 -7.05 37.56
C CYS A 2 20.42 -7.63 38.87
N GLU A 3 19.84 -8.83 38.79
CA GLU A 3 19.25 -9.50 39.97
C GLU A 3 20.30 -9.91 40.99
N ASP A 4 21.56 -10.16 40.56
CA ASP A 4 22.65 -10.63 41.42
C ASP A 4 23.40 -9.48 42.15
N CYS A 5 23.53 -8.30 41.53
CA CYS A 5 24.34 -7.23 42.10
C CYS A 5 23.61 -5.87 42.17
N GLY A 6 22.40 -5.76 41.67
CA GLY A 6 21.61 -4.53 41.70
C GLY A 6 22.07 -3.42 40.75
N SER A 7 23.11 -3.64 39.93
CA SER A 7 23.61 -2.63 39.00
C SER A 7 22.62 -2.39 37.84
N PRO A 8 22.52 -1.13 37.34
CA PRO A 8 21.74 -0.86 36.15
C PRO A 8 22.31 -1.65 34.96
N LEU A 9 21.42 -2.17 34.10
CA LEU A 9 21.77 -2.89 32.89
C LEU A 9 21.47 -2.02 31.67
N SER A 10 22.38 -2.06 30.68
CA SER A 10 22.12 -1.49 29.36
C SER A 10 21.15 -2.38 28.58
N GLU A 11 20.37 -1.82 27.69
CA GLU A 11 19.47 -2.62 26.82
C GLU A 11 20.25 -3.58 25.93
N GLY A 12 19.79 -4.84 25.83
CA GLY A 12 20.36 -5.84 24.93
C GLY A 12 21.63 -6.56 25.44
N VAL A 13 22.08 -6.35 26.68
CA VAL A 13 23.25 -7.04 27.21
C VAL A 13 22.94 -8.47 27.64
N ALA A 14 23.81 -9.42 27.25
CA ALA A 14 23.72 -10.84 27.63
C ALA A 14 24.30 -11.14 29.01
N PHE A 15 25.15 -10.26 29.52
CA PHE A 15 25.83 -10.41 30.81
C PHE A 15 25.89 -9.05 31.53
N CYS A 16 25.81 -9.06 32.84
CA CYS A 16 26.00 -7.86 33.64
C CYS A 16 27.45 -7.37 33.54
N GLU A 17 27.64 -6.12 33.13
CA GLU A 17 28.97 -5.52 32.98
C GLU A 17 29.69 -5.36 34.32
N ASN A 18 28.97 -5.33 35.44
CA ASN A 18 29.55 -5.13 36.77
C ASN A 18 29.94 -6.46 37.48
N CYS A 19 29.12 -7.49 37.39
CA CYS A 19 29.37 -8.74 38.12
C CYS A 19 29.56 -9.96 37.20
N GLY A 20 29.41 -9.83 35.87
CA GLY A 20 29.52 -10.91 34.91
C GLY A 20 28.38 -11.94 34.95
N ALA A 21 27.36 -11.74 35.76
CA ALA A 21 26.21 -12.62 35.82
C ALA A 21 25.48 -12.65 34.46
N LYS A 22 25.15 -13.87 34.03
CA LYS A 22 24.36 -14.05 32.80
C LYS A 22 22.95 -13.49 33.01
N ILE A 23 22.58 -12.52 32.20
CA ILE A 23 21.22 -11.99 32.18
C ILE A 23 20.37 -13.06 31.52
N SER A 24 19.64 -13.82 32.34
CA SER A 24 18.61 -14.71 31.83
C SER A 24 17.57 -13.83 31.17
N SER A 25 17.50 -13.90 29.85
CA SER A 25 16.49 -13.20 29.04
C SER A 25 15.12 -13.84 29.22
N THR A 26 14.68 -13.94 30.47
CA THR A 26 13.30 -14.21 30.83
C THR A 26 12.64 -12.86 31.00
N ASN A 27 12.34 -12.30 29.91
CA ASN A 27 11.25 -11.34 29.63
C ASN A 27 11.63 -10.44 28.44
N ASN A 28 12.11 -11.03 27.32
CA ASN A 28 11.58 -10.58 26.08
C ASN A 28 10.10 -11.04 26.07
N ILE A 29 9.29 -10.41 26.88
CA ILE A 29 7.96 -10.07 26.42
C ILE A 29 8.25 -9.12 25.25
N ILE A 30 8.47 -9.70 24.07
CA ILE A 30 7.99 -9.09 22.86
C ILE A 30 6.50 -8.94 23.18
N SER A 31 6.16 -7.81 23.78
CA SER A 31 4.81 -7.32 23.66
C SER A 31 4.64 -7.12 22.16
N ASN A 32 4.20 -8.18 21.47
CA ASN A 32 3.45 -8.08 20.24
C ASN A 32 2.18 -7.30 20.63
N HIS A 33 2.35 -6.05 21.05
CA HIS A 33 1.32 -5.07 20.90
C HIS A 33 1.24 -4.89 19.38
N ALA A 34 0.42 -5.74 18.74
CA ALA A 34 -0.12 -5.39 17.45
C ALA A 34 -0.57 -3.95 17.63
N LYS A 35 0.14 -3.03 16.97
CA LYS A 35 -0.16 -1.61 17.10
C LYS A 35 -1.61 -1.48 16.68
N GLU A 36 -2.42 -0.81 17.49
CA GLU A 36 -3.82 -0.59 17.15
C GLU A 36 -3.90 -0.03 15.73
N ILE A 37 -4.73 -0.63 14.89
CA ILE A 37 -4.94 -0.16 13.52
C ILE A 37 -5.64 1.19 13.61
N VAL A 38 -4.92 2.23 13.28
CA VAL A 38 -5.40 3.62 13.34
C VAL A 38 -5.94 4.06 11.98
N GLU A 39 -5.38 3.54 10.91
CA GLU A 39 -5.74 3.90 9.55
C GLU A 39 -5.94 2.65 8.69
N THR A 40 -6.85 2.74 7.73
CA THR A 40 -7.15 1.63 6.81
C THR A 40 -6.88 2.02 5.36
N GLY A 41 -6.52 1.04 4.56
CA GLY A 41 -6.27 1.21 3.13
C GLY A 41 -6.73 0.01 2.32
N ILE A 42 -6.81 0.19 1.02
CA ILE A 42 -7.07 -0.85 0.04
C ILE A 42 -5.85 -0.99 -0.84
N ILE A 43 -5.38 -2.21 -1.05
CA ILE A 43 -4.50 -2.57 -2.16
C ILE A 43 -5.39 -3.09 -3.27
N TYR A 44 -5.41 -2.41 -4.41
CA TYR A 44 -6.28 -2.70 -5.54
C TYR A 44 -5.48 -3.15 -6.75
N THR A 45 -5.79 -4.32 -7.28
CA THR A 45 -5.07 -4.87 -8.44
C THR A 45 -5.89 -5.94 -9.15
N ASN A 46 -5.45 -6.33 -10.35
CA ASN A 46 -5.81 -7.56 -11.02
C ASN A 46 -4.59 -8.49 -10.96
N LEU A 47 -4.58 -9.43 -10.02
CA LEU A 47 -3.43 -10.30 -9.79
C LEU A 47 -3.09 -11.16 -11.01
N SER A 48 -4.07 -11.62 -11.77
CA SER A 48 -3.85 -12.44 -12.94
C SER A 48 -3.12 -11.66 -14.04
N LEU A 49 -3.59 -10.46 -14.37
CA LEU A 49 -2.93 -9.59 -15.35
C LEU A 49 -1.56 -9.14 -14.85
N LEU A 50 -1.44 -8.81 -13.57
CA LEU A 50 -0.17 -8.38 -12.99
C LEU A 50 0.86 -9.50 -13.04
N ALA A 51 0.48 -10.73 -12.69
CA ALA A 51 1.35 -11.90 -12.76
C ALA A 51 1.83 -12.16 -14.20
N GLU A 52 0.93 -12.05 -15.18
CA GLU A 52 1.28 -12.14 -16.61
C GLU A 52 2.31 -11.10 -17.01
N LYS A 53 2.10 -9.82 -16.64
CA LYS A 53 3.00 -8.70 -17.00
C LYS A 53 4.37 -8.79 -16.33
N LEU A 54 4.45 -9.38 -15.15
CA LEU A 54 5.70 -9.56 -14.40
C LEU A 54 6.37 -10.91 -14.67
N ASN A 55 5.73 -11.77 -15.49
CA ASN A 55 6.19 -13.13 -15.76
C ASN A 55 6.45 -13.93 -14.46
N THR A 56 5.51 -13.83 -13.53
CA THR A 56 5.55 -14.52 -12.23
C THR A 56 4.24 -15.25 -11.93
N SER A 57 4.14 -15.93 -10.79
CA SER A 57 2.91 -16.61 -10.39
C SER A 57 2.04 -15.70 -9.51
N VAL A 58 0.72 -15.89 -9.58
CA VAL A 58 -0.24 -15.22 -8.68
C VAL A 58 0.11 -15.50 -7.22
N SER A 59 0.49 -16.75 -6.90
CA SER A 59 0.85 -17.14 -5.52
C SER A 59 2.07 -16.38 -4.99
N SER A 60 3.10 -16.19 -5.83
CA SER A 60 4.28 -15.39 -5.44
C SER A 60 3.91 -13.95 -5.16
N LEU A 61 3.08 -13.32 -6.02
CA LEU A 61 2.61 -11.95 -5.81
C LEU A 61 1.78 -11.84 -4.54
N THR A 62 0.87 -12.78 -4.31
CA THR A 62 0.03 -12.78 -3.11
C THR A 62 0.90 -12.83 -1.85
N SER A 63 1.90 -13.72 -1.80
CA SER A 63 2.80 -13.82 -0.64
C SER A 63 3.57 -12.52 -0.38
N VAL A 64 4.05 -11.85 -1.42
CA VAL A 64 4.75 -10.55 -1.27
C VAL A 64 3.80 -9.46 -0.76
N ILE A 65 2.56 -9.42 -1.27
CA ILE A 65 1.56 -8.46 -0.82
C ILE A 65 1.15 -8.73 0.63
N GLU A 66 0.96 -9.98 1.02
CA GLU A 66 0.64 -10.37 2.39
C GLU A 66 1.73 -9.97 3.38
N ASN A 67 3.01 -10.17 3.04
CA ASN A 67 4.14 -9.70 3.85
C ASN A 67 4.13 -8.17 4.02
N PHE A 68 3.80 -7.44 2.96
CA PHE A 68 3.65 -5.99 3.04
C PHE A 68 2.48 -5.60 3.95
N ILE A 69 1.32 -6.25 3.82
CA ILE A 69 0.14 -6.01 4.68
C ILE A 69 0.49 -6.25 6.15
N GLU A 70 1.18 -7.34 6.46
CA GLU A 70 1.63 -7.64 7.82
C GLU A 70 2.57 -6.57 8.36
N SER A 71 3.57 -6.17 7.56
CA SER A 71 4.50 -5.10 7.93
C SER A 71 3.81 -3.75 8.16
N ALA A 72 2.83 -3.39 7.31
CA ALA A 72 2.04 -2.17 7.47
C ALA A 72 1.16 -2.22 8.74
N SER A 73 0.58 -3.40 9.04
CA SER A 73 -0.22 -3.63 10.24
C SER A 73 0.60 -3.40 11.51
N ASN A 74 1.84 -3.86 11.55
CA ASN A 74 2.76 -3.60 12.66
C ASN A 74 3.06 -2.11 12.87
N ARG A 75 2.77 -1.26 11.88
CA ARG A 75 2.88 0.20 11.94
C ARG A 75 1.56 0.92 12.19
N GLY A 76 0.46 0.17 12.32
CA GLY A 76 -0.87 0.69 12.58
C GLY A 76 -1.69 1.03 11.34
N ILE A 77 -1.29 0.53 10.16
CA ILE A 77 -2.04 0.71 8.90
C ILE A 77 -2.56 -0.65 8.45
N GLY A 78 -3.87 -0.83 8.49
CA GLY A 78 -4.53 -2.05 8.03
C GLY A 78 -4.88 -1.98 6.55
N TYR A 79 -4.19 -2.75 5.71
CA TYR A 79 -4.54 -2.87 4.29
C TYR A 79 -5.40 -4.11 4.03
N THR A 80 -6.36 -3.96 3.12
CA THR A 80 -7.16 -5.06 2.57
C THR A 80 -6.82 -5.22 1.08
N LEU A 81 -6.45 -6.43 0.67
CA LEU A 81 -6.25 -6.73 -0.75
C LEU A 81 -7.60 -6.88 -1.44
N LYS A 82 -7.82 -6.11 -2.51
CA LYS A 82 -8.93 -6.22 -3.44
C LYS A 82 -8.42 -6.66 -4.79
N ASP A 83 -8.42 -7.97 -5.01
CA ASP A 83 -8.17 -8.56 -6.33
C ASP A 83 -9.44 -8.52 -7.18
N VAL A 84 -9.31 -8.08 -8.43
CA VAL A 84 -10.42 -8.01 -9.40
C VAL A 84 -10.23 -8.96 -10.57
N SER A 85 -9.37 -9.96 -10.46
CA SER A 85 -9.13 -10.97 -11.50
C SER A 85 -10.39 -11.69 -11.93
N ASP A 86 -11.28 -12.03 -11.00
CA ASP A 86 -12.55 -12.68 -11.29
C ASP A 86 -13.57 -11.76 -11.98
N SER A 87 -13.41 -10.44 -11.81
CA SER A 87 -14.30 -9.44 -12.41
C SER A 87 -13.84 -9.02 -13.81
N PHE A 88 -12.54 -9.11 -14.08
CA PHE A 88 -11.94 -8.64 -15.33
C PHE A 88 -10.87 -9.61 -15.84
N SER A 89 -11.15 -10.27 -16.96
CA SER A 89 -10.16 -11.06 -17.71
C SER A 89 -9.22 -10.19 -18.56
N THR A 90 -9.55 -8.92 -18.73
CA THR A 90 -8.76 -7.88 -19.42
C THR A 90 -8.68 -6.63 -18.55
N VAL A 91 -8.01 -5.58 -19.02
CA VAL A 91 -7.83 -4.35 -18.24
C VAL A 91 -9.14 -3.70 -17.77
N GLY A 92 -10.23 -3.85 -18.53
CA GLY A 92 -11.51 -3.22 -18.20
C GLY A 92 -11.54 -1.71 -18.48
N SER A 93 -12.65 -1.05 -18.14
CA SER A 93 -12.77 0.40 -18.24
C SER A 93 -12.61 1.08 -16.88
N VAL A 94 -12.17 2.34 -16.87
CA VAL A 94 -12.02 3.15 -15.66
C VAL A 94 -13.33 3.21 -14.86
N GLU A 95 -14.47 3.38 -15.54
CA GLU A 95 -15.81 3.47 -14.91
C GLU A 95 -16.15 2.19 -14.15
N ASN A 96 -15.82 1.04 -14.71
CA ASN A 96 -16.08 -0.24 -14.07
C ASN A 96 -15.23 -0.42 -12.81
N HIS A 97 -13.95 -0.02 -12.87
CA HIS A 97 -13.07 -0.04 -11.69
C HIS A 97 -13.55 0.94 -10.61
N ILE A 98 -13.93 2.17 -10.98
CA ILE A 98 -14.49 3.16 -10.05
C ILE A 98 -15.72 2.60 -9.35
N ARG A 99 -16.61 1.91 -10.06
CA ARG A 99 -17.82 1.30 -9.46
C ARG A 99 -17.46 0.29 -8.37
N ILE A 100 -16.46 -0.56 -8.61
CA ILE A 100 -15.99 -1.54 -7.61
C ILE A 100 -15.33 -0.82 -6.44
N ILE A 101 -14.43 0.14 -6.70
CA ILE A 101 -13.75 0.90 -5.66
C ILE A 101 -14.77 1.65 -4.81
N LYS A 102 -15.75 2.31 -5.43
CA LYS A 102 -16.81 3.05 -4.72
C LYS A 102 -17.60 2.17 -3.76
N SER A 103 -17.98 0.95 -4.17
CA SER A 103 -18.66 0.02 -3.27
C SER A 103 -17.75 -0.42 -2.12
N THR A 104 -16.48 -0.68 -2.39
CA THR A 104 -15.50 -1.07 -1.37
C THR A 104 -15.22 0.06 -0.38
N VAL A 105 -15.15 1.29 -0.87
CA VAL A 105 -14.97 2.49 -0.03
C VAL A 105 -16.17 2.72 0.88
N GLN A 106 -17.39 2.52 0.40
CA GLN A 106 -18.60 2.64 1.22
C GLN A 106 -18.63 1.63 2.36
N GLU A 107 -18.10 0.43 2.12
CA GLU A 107 -18.05 -0.65 3.11
C GLU A 107 -16.92 -0.45 4.13
N LEU A 108 -15.70 -0.23 3.66
CA LEU A 108 -14.49 -0.24 4.47
C LEU A 108 -14.05 1.14 4.98
N LYS A 109 -14.53 2.22 4.36
CA LYS A 109 -14.15 3.63 4.65
C LYS A 109 -12.63 3.81 4.75
N PRO A 110 -11.86 3.37 3.77
CA PRO A 110 -10.41 3.44 3.79
C PRO A 110 -9.95 4.89 3.59
N LYS A 111 -8.77 5.20 4.12
CA LYS A 111 -8.09 6.48 3.88
C LYS A 111 -7.17 6.43 2.67
N TYR A 112 -6.67 5.24 2.35
CA TYR A 112 -5.68 5.03 1.29
C TYR A 112 -6.19 4.04 0.26
N LEU A 113 -5.87 4.32 -1.01
CA LEU A 113 -6.01 3.40 -2.13
C LEU A 113 -4.64 3.24 -2.80
N PHE A 114 -4.09 2.04 -2.73
CA PHE A 114 -2.82 1.69 -3.34
C PHE A 114 -3.05 0.79 -4.55
N ILE A 115 -2.87 1.35 -5.74
CA ILE A 115 -3.08 0.64 -7.01
C ILE A 115 -1.78 -0.08 -7.38
N LEU A 116 -1.84 -1.40 -7.54
CA LEU A 116 -0.71 -2.19 -8.04
C LEU A 116 -0.90 -2.51 -9.52
N GLY A 117 0.06 -2.10 -10.31
CA GLY A 117 0.11 -2.28 -11.75
C GLY A 117 0.01 -0.97 -12.53
N SER A 118 0.58 -0.98 -13.73
CA SER A 118 0.48 0.14 -14.66
C SER A 118 -0.90 0.16 -15.34
N SER A 119 -1.12 1.09 -16.26
CA SER A 119 -2.39 1.24 -16.99
C SER A 119 -2.80 0.03 -17.83
N ASN A 120 -1.89 -0.92 -18.05
CA ASN A 120 -2.19 -2.20 -18.70
C ASN A 120 -2.62 -3.32 -17.72
N VAL A 121 -2.75 -3.03 -16.44
CA VAL A 121 -3.30 -3.89 -15.39
C VAL A 121 -4.55 -3.26 -14.80
N ILE A 122 -4.44 -2.02 -14.33
CA ILE A 122 -5.55 -1.18 -13.86
C ILE A 122 -5.52 0.11 -14.69
N PRO A 123 -6.55 0.42 -15.49
CA PRO A 123 -6.50 1.54 -16.44
C PRO A 123 -6.35 2.88 -15.72
N SER A 124 -5.66 3.83 -16.35
CA SER A 124 -5.71 5.24 -15.99
C SER A 124 -6.62 5.96 -16.97
N ILE A 125 -7.23 7.07 -16.56
CA ILE A 125 -7.90 7.93 -17.52
C ILE A 125 -6.86 8.74 -18.30
N VAL A 126 -7.14 8.97 -19.57
CA VAL A 126 -6.30 9.83 -20.42
C VAL A 126 -7.14 11.04 -20.79
N TRP A 127 -6.68 12.22 -20.42
CA TRP A 127 -7.29 13.48 -20.77
C TRP A 127 -6.50 14.22 -21.84
N GLU A 128 -7.19 14.82 -22.79
CA GLU A 128 -6.58 15.72 -23.74
C GLU A 128 -5.97 16.93 -23.02
N ASN A 129 -4.70 17.18 -23.28
CA ASN A 129 -4.03 18.36 -22.75
C ASN A 129 -4.50 19.61 -23.51
N LYS A 130 -5.32 20.45 -22.86
CA LYS A 130 -5.78 21.72 -23.44
C LYS A 130 -4.80 22.88 -23.27
N ALA A 131 -3.70 22.69 -22.55
CA ALA A 131 -2.65 23.69 -22.38
C ALA A 131 -1.71 23.70 -23.59
N SER A 132 -2.10 24.36 -24.64
CA SER A 132 -1.36 24.45 -25.91
C SER A 132 0.00 25.16 -25.80
N ASP A 133 0.29 25.80 -24.67
CA ASP A 133 1.44 26.71 -24.54
C ASP A 133 2.64 26.07 -23.85
N CYS A 134 2.53 24.86 -23.30
CA CYS A 134 3.56 24.23 -22.47
C CYS A 134 4.23 22.99 -23.10
N GLY A 135 4.25 22.90 -24.42
CA GLY A 135 4.98 21.83 -25.11
C GLY A 135 4.19 20.51 -25.22
N SER A 136 4.58 19.75 -26.08
CA SER A 136 4.19 18.62 -26.89
C SER A 136 3.45 17.42 -26.28
N ASP A 137 3.06 17.36 -25.04
CA ASP A 137 2.34 16.19 -24.52
C ASP A 137 0.84 16.39 -24.78
N ALA A 138 0.36 15.68 -25.82
CA ALA A 138 -1.02 15.76 -26.26
C ALA A 138 -2.01 15.21 -25.21
N ASP A 139 -1.56 14.23 -24.42
CA ASP A 139 -2.42 13.48 -23.49
C ASP A 139 -1.81 13.36 -22.09
N VAL A 140 -2.64 13.50 -21.06
CA VAL A 140 -2.25 13.37 -19.66
C VAL A 140 -2.93 12.15 -19.04
N SER A 141 -2.12 11.19 -18.63
CA SER A 141 -2.60 10.03 -17.88
C SER A 141 -2.76 10.36 -16.40
N SER A 142 -3.90 10.00 -15.79
CA SER A 142 -4.20 10.35 -14.42
C SER A 142 -4.98 9.27 -13.67
N ASP A 143 -4.71 9.18 -12.36
CA ASP A 143 -5.46 8.36 -11.40
C ASP A 143 -6.44 9.18 -10.56
N LEU A 144 -6.60 10.47 -10.84
CA LEU A 144 -7.52 11.35 -10.12
C LEU A 144 -8.95 10.78 -10.02
N PRO A 145 -9.52 10.13 -11.07
CA PRO A 145 -10.84 9.53 -10.98
C PRO A 145 -11.00 8.49 -9.86
N TYR A 146 -9.92 7.83 -9.49
CA TYR A 146 -9.93 6.88 -8.37
C TYR A 146 -9.92 7.58 -7.01
N ALA A 147 -9.36 8.77 -6.92
CA ALA A 147 -9.38 9.58 -5.71
C ALA A 147 -10.75 10.24 -5.49
N THR A 148 -11.32 10.81 -6.55
CA THR A 148 -12.62 11.50 -6.51
C THR A 148 -13.82 10.55 -6.65
N LEU A 149 -13.57 9.29 -7.08
CA LEU A 149 -14.62 8.32 -7.42
C LEU A 149 -15.56 8.81 -8.52
N ASP A 150 -15.04 9.67 -9.40
CA ASP A 150 -15.74 10.28 -10.52
C ASP A 150 -14.82 10.33 -11.74
N ILE A 151 -15.42 10.24 -12.93
CA ILE A 151 -14.74 10.34 -14.23
C ILE A 151 -14.77 11.75 -14.82
N THR A 152 -15.42 12.70 -14.15
CA THR A 152 -15.53 14.07 -14.65
C THR A 152 -14.15 14.70 -14.73
N SER A 153 -13.87 15.39 -15.83
CA SER A 153 -12.58 16.04 -16.05
C SER A 153 -12.35 17.17 -15.04
N PRO A 154 -11.20 17.22 -14.36
CA PRO A 154 -10.86 18.29 -13.44
C PRO A 154 -10.74 19.67 -14.14
N PHE A 155 -10.62 19.65 -15.48
CA PHE A 155 -10.50 20.89 -16.29
C PHE A 155 -11.84 21.58 -16.55
N GLU A 156 -12.95 21.00 -16.08
CA GLU A 156 -14.30 21.60 -16.25
C GLU A 156 -14.73 22.52 -15.08
N GLY A 157 -13.75 22.96 -14.27
CA GLY A 157 -13.99 23.96 -13.21
C GLY A 157 -14.64 23.44 -11.95
N GLN A 158 -14.57 22.13 -11.70
CA GLN A 158 -15.01 21.56 -10.43
C GLN A 158 -13.95 21.83 -9.34
N GLU A 159 -14.39 22.34 -8.20
CA GLU A 159 -13.58 22.34 -6.98
C GLU A 159 -13.66 20.97 -6.34
N TYR A 160 -12.50 20.33 -6.13
CA TYR A 160 -12.40 19.08 -5.38
C TYR A 160 -12.05 19.39 -3.93
N ASP A 161 -12.83 18.88 -3.00
CA ASP A 161 -12.43 18.84 -1.60
C ASP A 161 -11.47 17.67 -1.40
N PHE A 162 -10.17 17.98 -1.38
CA PHE A 162 -9.12 16.98 -1.21
C PHE A 162 -8.99 16.43 0.21
N ASP A 163 -9.62 17.03 1.21
CA ASP A 163 -9.55 16.56 2.58
C ASP A 163 -10.41 15.30 2.79
N ASP A 164 -11.50 15.17 2.04
CA ASP A 164 -12.40 14.00 2.09
C ASP A 164 -12.11 12.96 0.99
N THR A 165 -11.11 13.16 0.13
CA THR A 165 -10.80 12.24 -0.95
C THR A 165 -9.89 11.11 -0.48
N LEU A 166 -9.97 9.97 -1.20
CA LEU A 166 -8.99 8.89 -1.05
C LEU A 166 -7.59 9.38 -1.42
N ARG A 167 -6.61 9.04 -0.59
CA ARG A 167 -5.21 9.23 -0.93
C ARG A 167 -4.77 8.10 -1.83
N VAL A 168 -4.61 8.40 -3.11
CA VAL A 168 -4.27 7.40 -4.14
C VAL A 168 -2.79 7.40 -4.41
N GLY A 169 -2.19 6.21 -4.43
CA GLY A 169 -0.86 5.96 -4.93
C GLY A 169 -0.86 4.80 -5.91
N ARG A 170 -0.04 4.87 -6.94
CA ARG A 170 0.14 3.78 -7.90
C ARG A 170 1.58 3.29 -7.91
N LEU A 171 1.74 1.97 -7.89
CA LEU A 171 2.99 1.30 -8.19
C LEU A 171 2.87 0.66 -9.56
N PRO A 172 3.58 1.18 -10.58
CA PRO A 172 3.58 0.59 -11.92
C PRO A 172 4.27 -0.79 -11.92
N ASN A 173 4.25 -1.50 -13.05
CA ASN A 173 4.89 -2.81 -13.22
C ASN A 173 6.42 -2.72 -13.10
N ILE A 174 6.94 -2.61 -11.88
CA ILE A 174 8.37 -2.64 -11.58
C ILE A 174 8.64 -3.86 -10.72
N ASN A 175 9.88 -4.21 -10.55
CA ASN A 175 10.30 -5.33 -9.70
C ASN A 175 9.72 -5.18 -8.27
N PHE A 176 8.55 -5.76 -8.06
CA PHE A 176 7.78 -5.67 -6.81
C PHE A 176 8.55 -6.21 -5.62
N GLU A 177 9.29 -7.31 -5.82
CA GLU A 177 10.04 -7.95 -4.73
C GLU A 177 11.06 -6.97 -4.15
N THR A 178 11.83 -6.31 -5.01
CA THR A 178 12.81 -5.30 -4.55
C THR A 178 12.13 -4.07 -3.97
N TYR A 179 11.03 -3.61 -4.54
CA TYR A 179 10.36 -2.41 -4.05
C TYR A 179 9.71 -2.64 -2.68
N PHE A 180 9.00 -3.76 -2.51
CA PHE A 180 8.38 -4.10 -1.23
C PHE A 180 9.44 -4.45 -0.17
N ALA A 181 10.53 -5.12 -0.52
CA ALA A 181 11.65 -5.34 0.39
C ALA A 181 12.20 -4.01 0.90
N ASN A 182 12.46 -3.04 0.02
CA ASN A 182 12.92 -1.71 0.41
C ASN A 182 11.91 -0.94 1.26
N LEU A 183 10.60 -1.10 1.01
CA LEU A 183 9.56 -0.49 1.87
C LEU A 183 9.50 -1.13 3.26
N ILE A 184 9.81 -2.41 3.36
CA ILE A 184 9.85 -3.14 4.64
C ILE A 184 11.12 -2.79 5.42
N GLU A 185 12.29 -2.70 4.74
CA GLU A 185 13.58 -2.40 5.35
C GLU A 185 13.78 -0.91 5.67
N GLY A 186 13.15 -0.02 4.89
CA GLY A 186 13.29 1.44 5.03
C GLY A 186 12.41 2.08 6.10
N CYS A 187 11.79 1.27 6.92
CA CYS A 187 10.93 1.64 8.04
C CYS A 187 11.45 1.00 9.31
#